data_8c983f65eb00cb9553933571ede8fcfb
#
_entry.id   8c983f65eb00cb9553933571ede8fcfb
#
_cell.length_a   1.000
_cell.length_b   1.000
_cell.length_c   1.000
_cell.angle_alpha   90.00
_cell.angle_beta   90.00
_cell.angle_gamma   90.00
#
_symmetry.space_group_name_H-M   'P 1'
#
loop_
_entity.id
_entity.type
_entity.pdbx_description
1 polymer ?
#
loop_
_entity_poly.entity_id
_entity_poly.type
_entity_poly.pdbx_seq_one_letter_code
_entity_poly.pdbx_strand_id
1 'polypeptide(L)'
;MNYKENDLITIAKRENNSKRSFLLVNPLQGKHIPAVPSQCLELFSTLAKQVFSEQKFDYKHTLIIGFAETATAIGMGLAACAPFPAAYIQTTREHFEGKEFLYFSEEHSHATDQMVIREFLDEHLTEDSHIIFAEDEVTTGKTIENFIRVLTKTYPDYHFSFSIASILNGMGEEKRNELQNQGIAIHFLLPVPTFDYEKILSEYSYENALRLRCAELTSCSLSSLTGRESISLPDATIYPGNYQNTRLGVMAPKYQELCQQLSVKIFKEVGLAEFSGKRVLVLGTEELMYAGIYLGNYIENHTNNHTFFHATTRSPILPSSEETYPLHKRYQLTSFYEQNRTTYLYNLDTYDLVLVLTDSTSNTTAMQELCQALALHHCNKIIHIIWR
;
A
#
# COMPACT_ATOMS: atom_id res chain seq x y z
N MET A 1 -12.79 16.97 -3.41
CA MET A 1 -13.87 16.10 -3.92
C MET A 1 -14.67 15.51 -2.76
N ASN A 2 -15.97 15.30 -2.92
CA ASN A 2 -16.74 14.54 -1.93
C ASN A 2 -16.92 13.13 -2.50
N TYR A 3 -16.20 12.16 -1.94
CA TYR A 3 -16.36 10.75 -2.29
C TYR A 3 -17.69 10.19 -1.76
N LYS A 4 -18.27 9.25 -2.50
CA LYS A 4 -19.42 8.44 -2.08
C LYS A 4 -18.95 7.03 -1.71
N GLU A 5 -19.81 6.26 -1.03
CA GLU A 5 -19.50 4.88 -0.66
C GLU A 5 -19.01 4.04 -1.84
N ASN A 6 -19.72 4.06 -2.96
CA ASN A 6 -19.36 3.28 -4.15
C ASN A 6 -18.02 3.70 -4.80
N ASP A 7 -17.49 4.88 -4.49
CA ASP A 7 -16.20 5.34 -5.00
C ASP A 7 -15.03 4.72 -4.21
N LEU A 8 -15.23 4.40 -2.93
CA LEU A 8 -14.17 3.98 -2.01
C LEU A 8 -14.37 2.59 -1.41
N ILE A 9 -15.56 1.99 -1.50
CA ILE A 9 -15.89 0.75 -0.82
C ILE A 9 -16.45 -0.28 -1.78
N THR A 10 -15.73 -1.39 -1.90
CA THR A 10 -16.26 -2.66 -2.41
C THR A 10 -15.98 -3.76 -1.39
N ILE A 11 -16.81 -4.79 -1.36
CA ILE A 11 -16.76 -5.82 -0.30
C ILE A 11 -16.21 -7.11 -0.88
N ALA A 12 -15.19 -7.67 -0.24
CA ALA A 12 -14.59 -8.93 -0.61
C ALA A 12 -14.48 -9.91 0.57
N LYS A 13 -14.48 -11.20 0.30
CA LYS A 13 -14.41 -12.26 1.31
C LYS A 13 -12.98 -12.58 1.66
N ARG A 14 -12.62 -12.50 2.92
CA ARG A 14 -11.32 -12.99 3.43
C ARG A 14 -11.29 -14.51 3.43
N GLU A 15 -10.16 -15.08 3.07
CA GLU A 15 -9.90 -16.51 3.22
C GLU A 15 -9.39 -16.79 4.64
N ASN A 16 -9.95 -17.82 5.28
CA ASN A 16 -9.49 -18.32 6.59
C ASN A 16 -9.47 -17.31 7.75
N ASN A 17 -10.38 -16.34 7.75
CA ASN A 17 -10.51 -15.39 8.85
C ASN A 17 -11.91 -15.50 9.51
N SER A 18 -11.95 -16.11 10.70
CA SER A 18 -13.21 -16.31 11.46
C SER A 18 -13.65 -15.08 12.25
N LYS A 19 -12.74 -14.12 12.55
CA LYS A 19 -13.05 -12.93 13.32
C LYS A 19 -13.72 -11.84 12.46
N ARG A 20 -13.29 -11.70 11.23
CA ARG A 20 -13.83 -10.75 10.26
C ARG A 20 -13.79 -11.39 8.87
N SER A 21 -14.91 -11.91 8.41
CA SER A 21 -15.05 -12.65 7.15
C SER A 21 -14.88 -11.78 5.91
N PHE A 22 -14.94 -10.45 6.03
CA PHE A 22 -14.89 -9.50 4.94
C PHE A 22 -13.69 -8.56 4.99
N LEU A 23 -13.38 -7.99 3.84
CA LEU A 23 -12.43 -6.90 3.66
C LEU A 23 -13.13 -5.80 2.84
N LEU A 24 -12.95 -4.55 3.25
CA LEU A 24 -13.32 -3.41 2.43
C LEU A 24 -12.18 -3.12 1.46
N VAL A 25 -12.46 -3.27 0.18
CA VAL A 25 -11.49 -3.04 -0.89
C VAL A 25 -11.73 -1.66 -1.46
N ASN A 26 -10.74 -0.81 -1.39
CA ASN A 26 -10.80 0.52 -1.98
C ASN A 26 -10.19 0.48 -3.40
N PRO A 27 -10.96 0.83 -4.45
CA PRO A 27 -10.49 0.76 -5.82
C PRO A 27 -9.46 1.85 -6.18
N LEU A 28 -9.30 2.88 -5.35
CA LEU A 28 -8.37 4.00 -5.61
C LEU A 28 -7.02 3.89 -4.88
N GLN A 29 -6.71 2.74 -4.28
CA GLN A 29 -5.43 2.55 -3.56
C GLN A 29 -4.39 1.76 -4.36
N GLY A 30 -4.80 1.01 -5.37
CA GLY A 30 -3.89 0.15 -6.13
C GLY A 30 -3.32 -1.04 -5.33
N LYS A 31 -3.93 -1.40 -4.19
CA LYS A 31 -3.46 -2.51 -3.34
C LYS A 31 -4.08 -3.86 -3.71
N HIS A 32 -5.37 -3.90 -3.87
CA HIS A 32 -6.12 -5.11 -4.21
C HIS A 32 -6.69 -5.08 -5.62
N ILE A 33 -6.85 -3.90 -6.18
CA ILE A 33 -7.35 -3.64 -7.53
C ILE A 33 -6.38 -2.66 -8.20
N PRO A 34 -6.02 -2.87 -9.50
CA PRO A 34 -5.26 -1.88 -10.25
C PRO A 34 -5.98 -0.53 -10.26
N ALA A 35 -5.27 0.55 -9.96
CA ALA A 35 -5.83 1.89 -9.87
C ALA A 35 -5.09 2.87 -10.78
N VAL A 36 -5.75 3.95 -11.18
CA VAL A 36 -5.13 5.05 -11.93
C VAL A 36 -4.28 5.88 -10.96
N PRO A 37 -2.96 6.08 -11.21
CA PRO A 37 -2.04 6.71 -10.25
C PRO A 37 -2.44 8.12 -9.84
N SER A 38 -2.93 8.95 -10.77
CA SER A 38 -3.41 10.29 -10.47
C SER A 38 -4.60 10.29 -9.50
N GLN A 39 -5.51 9.31 -9.62
CA GLN A 39 -6.63 9.15 -8.69
C GLN A 39 -6.19 8.72 -7.29
N CYS A 40 -5.14 7.89 -7.19
CA CYS A 40 -4.54 7.55 -5.90
C CYS A 40 -4.00 8.82 -5.21
N LEU A 41 -3.22 9.64 -5.93
CA LEU A 41 -2.66 10.89 -5.37
C LEU A 41 -3.76 11.91 -5.03
N GLU A 42 -4.84 11.99 -5.81
CA GLU A 42 -5.99 12.84 -5.50
C GLU A 42 -6.69 12.40 -4.20
N LEU A 43 -6.85 11.09 -3.98
CA LEU A 43 -7.40 10.53 -2.75
C LEU A 43 -6.57 10.99 -1.54
N PHE A 44 -5.23 10.86 -1.61
CA PHE A 44 -4.32 11.26 -0.53
C PHE A 44 -4.36 12.78 -0.30
N SER A 45 -4.36 13.57 -1.38
CA SER A 45 -4.48 15.03 -1.30
C SER A 45 -5.81 15.47 -0.68
N THR A 46 -6.91 14.74 -0.95
CA THR A 46 -8.22 15.06 -0.37
C THR A 46 -8.21 14.80 1.14
N LEU A 47 -7.61 13.70 1.60
CA LEU A 47 -7.43 13.44 3.03
C LEU A 47 -6.52 14.51 3.67
N ALA A 48 -5.41 14.86 3.02
CA ALA A 48 -4.48 15.88 3.51
C ALA A 48 -5.16 17.25 3.70
N LYS A 49 -6.03 17.65 2.78
CA LYS A 49 -6.81 18.89 2.92
C LYS A 49 -7.70 18.89 4.16
N GLN A 50 -8.32 17.76 4.51
CA GLN A 50 -9.09 17.68 5.74
C GLN A 50 -8.20 17.79 6.99
N VAL A 51 -7.08 17.05 7.01
CA VAL A 51 -6.15 17.05 8.15
C VAL A 51 -5.56 18.43 8.40
N PHE A 52 -5.06 19.09 7.34
CA PHE A 52 -4.31 20.35 7.45
C PHE A 52 -5.18 21.62 7.33
N SER A 53 -6.50 21.49 7.11
CA SER A 53 -7.40 22.64 7.14
C SER A 53 -7.72 23.14 8.58
N GLU A 54 -7.53 22.32 9.57
CA GLU A 54 -7.72 22.69 10.96
C GLU A 54 -6.46 23.39 11.51
N GLN A 55 -6.52 24.72 11.72
CA GLN A 55 -5.39 25.53 12.24
C GLN A 55 -5.11 25.33 13.73
N LYS A 56 -5.51 24.21 14.33
CA LYS A 56 -5.44 23.98 15.79
C LYS A 56 -4.06 23.56 16.29
N PHE A 57 -3.14 23.13 15.40
CA PHE A 57 -1.86 22.57 15.79
C PHE A 57 -0.69 23.40 15.24
N ASP A 58 0.37 23.51 16.03
CA ASP A 58 1.66 23.99 15.52
C ASP A 58 2.38 22.79 14.87
N TYR A 59 2.34 22.76 13.54
CA TYR A 59 2.88 21.66 12.74
C TYR A 59 4.42 21.67 12.58
N LYS A 60 5.16 22.50 13.32
CA LYS A 60 6.62 22.59 13.17
C LYS A 60 7.35 21.28 13.45
N HIS A 61 6.81 20.49 14.37
CA HIS A 61 7.38 19.21 14.80
C HIS A 61 6.37 18.09 14.55
N THR A 62 5.97 17.90 13.29
CA THR A 62 4.99 16.89 12.93
C THR A 62 5.65 15.65 12.37
N LEU A 63 5.33 14.50 12.97
CA LEU A 63 5.66 13.18 12.48
C LEU A 63 4.40 12.49 11.96
N ILE A 64 4.45 11.96 10.74
CA ILE A 64 3.38 11.14 10.16
C ILE A 64 3.81 9.69 10.15
N ILE A 65 2.97 8.81 10.70
CA ILE A 65 3.22 7.36 10.78
C ILE A 65 2.16 6.63 9.95
N GLY A 66 2.59 6.00 8.84
CA GLY A 66 1.72 5.19 7.99
C GLY A 66 1.71 3.72 8.41
N PHE A 67 0.54 3.11 8.59
CA PHE A 67 0.46 1.72 9.01
C PHE A 67 0.64 0.74 7.83
N ALA A 68 1.53 -0.21 8.01
CA ALA A 68 1.70 -1.31 7.06
C ALA A 68 0.55 -2.32 7.19
N GLU A 69 0.07 -2.85 6.09
CA GLU A 69 0.67 -2.85 4.76
C GLU A 69 0.05 -1.78 3.86
N THR A 70 -1.24 -1.53 3.97
CA THR A 70 -2.04 -0.79 2.97
C THR A 70 -1.87 0.73 3.09
N ALA A 71 -1.72 1.24 4.31
CA ALA A 71 -1.66 2.69 4.53
C ALA A 71 -0.27 3.32 4.35
N THR A 72 0.75 2.57 3.91
CA THR A 72 2.08 3.13 3.66
C THR A 72 2.07 4.23 2.61
N ALA A 73 1.32 4.04 1.50
CA ALA A 73 1.18 5.06 0.47
C ALA A 73 0.31 6.25 0.93
N ILE A 74 -0.73 5.99 1.74
CA ILE A 74 -1.60 7.03 2.29
C ILE A 74 -0.80 7.95 3.22
N GLY A 75 -0.02 7.37 4.14
CA GLY A 75 0.80 8.12 5.08
C GLY A 75 1.87 8.95 4.36
N MET A 76 2.58 8.36 3.38
CA MET A 76 3.55 9.11 2.59
C MET A 76 2.88 10.19 1.72
N GLY A 77 1.72 9.90 1.13
CA GLY A 77 0.93 10.86 0.35
C GLY A 77 0.44 12.02 1.21
N LEU A 78 0.00 11.75 2.44
CA LEU A 78 -0.35 12.76 3.42
C LEU A 78 0.85 13.67 3.75
N ALA A 79 2.02 13.05 4.04
CA ALA A 79 3.26 13.78 4.31
C ALA A 79 3.74 14.62 3.12
N ALA A 80 3.58 14.10 1.91
CA ALA A 80 3.91 14.80 0.68
C ALA A 80 3.02 16.02 0.39
N CYS A 81 1.78 16.02 0.91
CA CYS A 81 0.82 17.13 0.78
C CYS A 81 0.83 18.08 1.98
N ALA A 82 1.67 17.83 2.99
CA ALA A 82 1.76 18.72 4.15
C ALA A 82 2.26 20.11 3.75
N PRO A 83 1.72 21.20 4.35
CA PRO A 83 2.16 22.56 4.02
C PRO A 83 3.50 22.95 4.68
N PHE A 84 4.22 21.98 5.24
CA PHE A 84 5.52 22.10 5.92
C PHE A 84 6.37 20.84 5.65
N PRO A 85 7.69 20.88 5.87
CA PRO A 85 8.54 19.71 5.74
C PRO A 85 8.22 18.64 6.80
N ALA A 86 7.36 17.67 6.46
CA ALA A 86 6.96 16.61 7.37
C ALA A 86 8.00 15.49 7.44
N ALA A 87 8.25 14.98 8.65
CA ALA A 87 8.88 13.68 8.86
C ALA A 87 7.86 12.56 8.63
N TYR A 88 8.28 11.49 7.97
CA TYR A 88 7.45 10.32 7.69
C TYR A 88 8.18 9.03 8.01
N ILE A 89 7.50 8.12 8.69
CA ILE A 89 7.93 6.74 8.86
C ILE A 89 6.72 5.82 8.67
N GLN A 90 6.94 4.62 8.18
CA GLN A 90 5.89 3.60 8.17
C GLN A 90 6.18 2.52 9.21
N THR A 91 5.12 1.93 9.74
CA THR A 91 5.25 0.68 10.49
C THR A 91 5.68 -0.43 9.54
N THR A 92 6.28 -1.48 10.07
CA THR A 92 6.73 -2.60 9.26
C THR A 92 6.65 -3.91 10.04
N ARG A 93 6.78 -5.01 9.32
CA ARG A 93 7.02 -6.35 9.87
C ARG A 93 8.40 -6.89 9.46
N GLU A 94 9.19 -6.06 8.76
CA GLU A 94 10.54 -6.39 8.31
C GLU A 94 11.56 -6.03 9.39
N HIS A 95 12.44 -6.97 9.74
CA HIS A 95 13.53 -6.74 10.66
C HIS A 95 14.75 -6.20 9.92
N PHE A 96 15.38 -5.19 10.49
CA PHE A 96 16.63 -4.61 10.00
C PHE A 96 17.74 -4.85 11.01
N GLU A 97 18.84 -5.42 10.56
CA GLU A 97 20.00 -5.72 11.41
C GLU A 97 20.57 -4.44 12.06
N GLY A 98 20.84 -4.50 13.35
CA GLY A 98 21.41 -3.37 14.10
C GLY A 98 20.42 -2.24 14.39
N LYS A 99 19.10 -2.43 14.19
CA LYS A 99 18.07 -1.46 14.50
C LYS A 99 17.28 -1.82 15.74
N GLU A 100 16.92 -0.82 16.53
CA GLU A 100 15.98 -0.95 17.64
C GLU A 100 14.55 -0.66 17.17
N PHE A 101 13.60 -1.40 17.75
CA PHE A 101 12.19 -1.30 17.36
C PHE A 101 11.31 -1.01 18.57
N LEU A 102 10.31 -0.16 18.38
CA LEU A 102 9.15 -0.09 19.26
C LEU A 102 8.08 -1.04 18.72
N TYR A 103 7.70 -2.00 19.55
CA TYR A 103 6.66 -2.99 19.24
C TYR A 103 5.33 -2.54 19.82
N PHE A 104 4.27 -2.72 19.06
CA PHE A 104 2.91 -2.54 19.51
C PHE A 104 2.00 -3.57 18.85
N SER A 105 1.08 -4.13 19.63
CA SER A 105 0.15 -5.16 19.15
C SER A 105 -1.23 -4.95 19.75
N GLU A 106 -2.22 -5.63 19.21
CA GLU A 106 -3.51 -5.81 19.87
C GLU A 106 -3.33 -6.80 21.03
N GLU A 107 -3.83 -6.46 22.23
CA GLU A 107 -3.61 -7.20 23.50
C GLU A 107 -3.96 -8.71 23.46
N HIS A 108 -4.62 -9.22 22.43
CA HIS A 108 -5.13 -10.59 22.33
C HIS A 108 -4.94 -11.24 20.97
N SER A 109 -4.04 -10.74 20.13
CA SER A 109 -3.83 -11.36 18.82
C SER A 109 -2.51 -12.13 18.78
N HIS A 110 -2.57 -13.37 18.26
CA HIS A 110 -1.38 -14.07 17.78
C HIS A 110 -0.88 -13.52 16.43
N ALA A 111 -1.31 -12.30 16.07
CA ALA A 111 -0.83 -11.61 14.89
C ALA A 111 0.62 -11.16 15.12
N THR A 112 1.41 -11.18 14.07
CA THR A 112 2.78 -10.65 14.07
C THR A 112 2.72 -9.19 14.54
N ASP A 113 3.51 -8.85 15.56
CA ASP A 113 3.58 -7.50 16.11
C ASP A 113 3.92 -6.50 15.00
N GLN A 114 3.26 -5.36 15.03
CA GLN A 114 3.68 -4.22 14.24
C GLN A 114 4.79 -3.49 14.98
N MET A 115 5.72 -2.93 14.24
CA MET A 115 6.87 -2.26 14.81
C MET A 115 7.26 -1.04 14.00
N VAL A 116 7.96 -0.12 14.65
CA VAL A 116 8.55 1.06 14.03
C VAL A 116 9.99 1.24 14.53
N ILE A 117 10.85 1.74 13.67
CA ILE A 117 12.27 2.01 14.02
C ILE A 117 12.35 3.12 15.07
N ARG A 118 13.02 2.84 16.18
CA ARG A 118 13.13 3.75 17.32
C ARG A 118 14.07 4.91 17.03
N GLU A 119 15.20 4.67 16.39
CA GLU A 119 16.21 5.71 16.14
C GLU A 119 15.65 6.89 15.36
N PHE A 120 14.76 6.66 14.39
CA PHE A 120 14.12 7.75 13.67
C PHE A 120 13.18 8.56 14.56
N LEU A 121 12.48 7.90 15.48
CA LEU A 121 11.63 8.57 16.46
C LEU A 121 12.47 9.43 17.41
N ASP A 122 13.57 8.87 17.94
CA ASP A 122 14.50 9.58 18.85
C ASP A 122 15.12 10.82 18.18
N GLU A 123 15.35 10.78 16.87
CA GLU A 123 15.92 11.90 16.10
C GLU A 123 14.88 13.00 15.78
N HIS A 124 13.63 12.64 15.55
CA HIS A 124 12.63 13.55 15.00
C HIS A 124 11.52 13.97 15.96
N LEU A 125 11.37 13.28 17.11
CA LEU A 125 10.40 13.69 18.13
C LEU A 125 11.00 14.74 19.08
N THR A 126 10.20 15.71 19.43
CA THR A 126 10.46 16.73 20.44
C THR A 126 9.40 16.67 21.53
N GLU A 127 9.59 17.40 22.63
CA GLU A 127 8.68 17.39 23.79
C GLU A 127 7.22 17.72 23.43
N ASP A 128 6.98 18.48 22.36
CA ASP A 128 5.69 18.98 21.93
C ASP A 128 5.28 18.48 20.51
N SER A 129 5.86 17.38 20.04
CA SER A 129 5.58 16.86 18.71
C SER A 129 4.10 16.52 18.52
N HIS A 130 3.62 16.80 17.29
CA HIS A 130 2.33 16.33 16.81
C HIS A 130 2.50 15.07 15.99
N ILE A 131 1.82 13.98 16.35
CA ILE A 131 1.93 12.69 15.68
C ILE A 131 0.62 12.38 14.95
N ILE A 132 0.70 12.17 13.64
CA ILE A 132 -0.45 11.83 12.80
C ILE A 132 -0.35 10.36 12.40
N PHE A 133 -1.31 9.55 12.81
CA PHE A 133 -1.44 8.15 12.41
C PHE A 133 -2.27 8.06 11.14
N ALA A 134 -1.69 7.51 10.06
CA ALA A 134 -2.36 7.34 8.77
C ALA A 134 -2.72 5.86 8.55
N GLU A 135 -4.02 5.60 8.30
CA GLU A 135 -4.59 4.28 8.06
C GLU A 135 -5.48 4.27 6.81
N ASP A 136 -5.68 3.10 6.23
CA ASP A 136 -6.69 2.91 5.17
C ASP A 136 -8.09 2.75 5.77
N GLU A 137 -8.22 1.95 6.82
CA GLU A 137 -9.45 1.73 7.54
C GLU A 137 -9.21 1.64 9.05
N VAL A 138 -9.70 2.59 9.81
CA VAL A 138 -9.75 2.48 11.28
C VAL A 138 -11.03 1.76 11.69
N THR A 139 -10.92 0.56 12.23
CA THR A 139 -12.08 -0.24 12.67
C THR A 139 -12.52 0.11 14.09
N THR A 140 -11.69 -0.17 15.08
CA THR A 140 -11.96 0.07 16.51
C THR A 140 -11.08 1.15 17.13
N GLY A 141 -9.99 1.52 16.47
CA GLY A 141 -8.98 2.43 17.00
C GLY A 141 -7.99 1.81 18.00
N LYS A 142 -8.18 0.56 18.43
CA LYS A 142 -7.36 -0.08 19.49
C LYS A 142 -5.87 -0.14 19.16
N THR A 143 -5.50 -0.46 17.91
CA THR A 143 -4.10 -0.51 17.49
C THR A 143 -3.41 0.84 17.68
N ILE A 144 -4.10 1.93 17.32
CA ILE A 144 -3.60 3.30 17.50
C ILE A 144 -3.50 3.65 18.97
N GLU A 145 -4.52 3.35 19.78
CA GLU A 145 -4.47 3.58 21.23
C GLU A 145 -3.32 2.84 21.90
N ASN A 146 -3.06 1.59 21.49
CA ASN A 146 -1.94 0.82 21.99
C ASN A 146 -0.61 1.48 21.62
N PHE A 147 -0.49 1.98 20.38
CA PHE A 147 0.70 2.67 19.96
C PHE A 147 0.91 4.00 20.69
N ILE A 148 -0.14 4.80 20.90
CA ILE A 148 -0.11 6.02 21.74
C ILE A 148 0.43 5.66 23.12
N ARG A 149 -0.08 4.60 23.75
CA ARG A 149 0.37 4.14 25.07
C ARG A 149 1.85 3.75 25.08
N VAL A 150 2.32 3.06 24.04
CA VAL A 150 3.75 2.71 23.88
C VAL A 150 4.59 3.96 23.75
N LEU A 151 4.21 4.92 22.90
CA LEU A 151 4.93 6.18 22.72
C LEU A 151 5.01 6.99 24.02
N THR A 152 3.87 7.19 24.69
CA THR A 152 3.82 7.95 25.96
C THR A 152 4.66 7.28 27.05
N LYS A 153 4.68 5.94 27.09
CA LYS A 153 5.52 5.20 28.05
C LYS A 153 7.01 5.30 27.73
N THR A 154 7.37 5.32 26.43
CA THR A 154 8.77 5.39 25.97
C THR A 154 9.34 6.78 26.17
N TYR A 155 8.52 7.82 26.00
CA TYR A 155 8.89 9.24 26.11
C TYR A 155 8.08 9.94 27.20
N PRO A 156 8.30 9.61 28.50
CA PRO A 156 7.43 10.04 29.60
C PRO A 156 7.47 11.56 29.86
N ASP A 157 8.53 12.23 29.43
CA ASP A 157 8.70 13.69 29.62
C ASP A 157 8.14 14.50 28.45
N TYR A 158 7.64 13.83 27.39
CA TYR A 158 7.12 14.48 26.20
C TYR A 158 5.58 14.64 26.29
N HIS A 159 5.09 15.74 25.72
CA HIS A 159 3.66 16.09 25.73
C HIS A 159 3.10 16.07 24.30
N PHE A 160 3.05 14.87 23.74
CA PHE A 160 2.56 14.69 22.36
C PHE A 160 1.10 15.08 22.20
N SER A 161 0.79 15.65 21.05
CA SER A 161 -0.57 15.72 20.53
C SER A 161 -0.75 14.73 19.39
N PHE A 162 -1.97 14.22 19.21
CA PHE A 162 -2.23 13.14 18.28
C PHE A 162 -3.38 13.45 17.33
N SER A 163 -3.25 12.97 16.09
CA SER A 163 -4.34 12.91 15.12
C SER A 163 -4.42 11.53 14.47
N ILE A 164 -5.63 11.14 14.08
CA ILE A 164 -5.89 9.96 13.27
C ILE A 164 -6.39 10.44 11.91
N ALA A 165 -5.78 9.97 10.84
CA ALA A 165 -6.17 10.25 9.47
C ALA A 165 -6.44 8.93 8.73
N SER A 166 -7.65 8.71 8.22
CA SER A 166 -7.99 7.49 7.50
C SER A 166 -8.86 7.75 6.28
N ILE A 167 -8.83 6.82 5.33
CA ILE A 167 -9.79 6.84 4.23
C ILE A 167 -11.17 6.46 4.76
N LEU A 168 -11.24 5.35 5.50
CA LEU A 168 -12.46 4.81 6.07
C LEU A 168 -12.40 4.83 7.59
N ASN A 169 -13.54 5.15 8.23
CA ASN A 169 -13.66 5.12 9.68
C ASN A 169 -14.85 4.26 10.12
N GLY A 170 -14.54 3.13 10.78
CA GLY A 170 -15.52 2.19 11.34
C GLY A 170 -15.78 2.37 12.83
N MET A 171 -15.11 3.34 13.49
CA MET A 171 -15.40 3.63 14.90
C MET A 171 -16.81 4.20 15.06
N GLY A 172 -17.55 3.67 16.03
CA GLY A 172 -18.83 4.24 16.44
C GLY A 172 -18.67 5.67 16.99
N GLU A 173 -19.76 6.43 17.03
CA GLU A 173 -19.77 7.81 17.49
C GLU A 173 -19.27 7.94 18.94
N GLU A 174 -19.68 7.03 19.82
CA GLU A 174 -19.23 6.99 21.21
C GLU A 174 -17.70 6.90 21.32
N LYS A 175 -17.07 5.99 20.54
CA LYS A 175 -15.62 5.82 20.55
C LYS A 175 -14.90 7.04 19.98
N ARG A 176 -15.43 7.64 18.91
CA ARG A 176 -14.87 8.89 18.38
C ARG A 176 -14.91 10.02 19.40
N ASN A 177 -16.05 10.19 20.09
CA ASN A 177 -16.21 11.20 21.12
C ASN A 177 -15.26 10.97 22.31
N GLU A 178 -15.06 9.70 22.71
CA GLU A 178 -14.08 9.34 23.75
C GLU A 178 -12.66 9.81 23.38
N LEU A 179 -12.18 9.48 22.17
CA LEU A 179 -10.85 9.88 21.71
C LEU A 179 -10.72 11.40 21.54
N GLN A 180 -11.75 12.06 21.02
CA GLN A 180 -11.77 13.53 20.89
C GLN A 180 -11.74 14.22 22.27
N ASN A 181 -12.40 13.68 23.27
CA ASN A 181 -12.34 14.18 24.65
C ASN A 181 -10.94 14.00 25.28
N GLN A 182 -10.16 13.06 24.78
CA GLN A 182 -8.73 12.87 25.12
C GLN A 182 -7.80 13.81 24.32
N GLY A 183 -8.35 14.68 23.47
CA GLY A 183 -7.58 15.62 22.64
C GLY A 183 -7.07 15.03 21.34
N ILE A 184 -7.52 13.83 20.92
CA ILE A 184 -7.11 13.18 19.67
C ILE A 184 -8.03 13.66 18.55
N ALA A 185 -7.50 14.37 17.55
CA ALA A 185 -8.25 14.76 16.37
C ALA A 185 -8.46 13.56 15.42
N ILE A 186 -9.66 13.48 14.81
CA ILE A 186 -10.02 12.35 13.94
C ILE A 186 -10.49 12.90 12.59
N HIS A 187 -9.77 12.54 11.52
CA HIS A 187 -10.05 12.94 10.16
C HIS A 187 -10.25 11.68 9.29
N PHE A 188 -11.30 11.66 8.48
CA PHE A 188 -11.59 10.55 7.58
C PHE A 188 -12.42 11.00 6.38
N LEU A 189 -12.31 10.30 5.27
CA LEU A 189 -13.07 10.65 4.07
C LEU A 189 -14.51 10.12 4.14
N LEU A 190 -14.69 8.87 4.60
CA LEU A 190 -16.01 8.26 4.74
C LEU A 190 -16.14 7.43 6.02
N PRO A 191 -17.32 7.45 6.69
CA PRO A 191 -17.65 6.45 7.68
C PRO A 191 -17.86 5.09 6.99
N VAL A 192 -17.49 4.01 7.68
CA VAL A 192 -17.82 2.65 7.20
C VAL A 192 -19.32 2.43 7.42
N PRO A 193 -20.09 2.12 6.37
CA PRO A 193 -21.52 1.88 6.49
C PRO A 193 -21.77 0.57 7.26
N THR A 194 -22.92 0.50 7.93
CA THR A 194 -23.36 -0.71 8.62
C THR A 194 -24.15 -1.57 7.64
N PHE A 195 -23.52 -2.63 7.13
CA PHE A 195 -24.16 -3.62 6.27
C PHE A 195 -24.19 -5.00 6.94
N ASP A 196 -25.09 -5.85 6.50
CA ASP A 196 -25.01 -7.29 6.73
C ASP A 196 -23.98 -7.90 5.75
N TYR A 197 -22.71 -7.77 6.10
CA TYR A 197 -21.58 -8.21 5.26
C TYR A 197 -21.62 -9.72 4.98
N GLU A 198 -22.08 -10.53 5.92
CA GLU A 198 -22.18 -11.98 5.74
C GLU A 198 -23.25 -12.32 4.71
N LYS A 199 -24.39 -11.65 4.77
CA LYS A 199 -25.45 -11.81 3.78
C LYS A 199 -24.95 -11.41 2.40
N ILE A 200 -24.35 -10.23 2.25
CA ILE A 200 -23.79 -9.77 0.96
C ILE A 200 -22.82 -10.80 0.39
N LEU A 201 -21.86 -11.29 1.23
CA LEU A 201 -20.87 -12.26 0.79
C LEU A 201 -21.46 -13.64 0.47
N SER A 202 -22.60 -14.00 1.06
CA SER A 202 -23.28 -15.27 0.80
C SER A 202 -23.99 -15.31 -0.57
N GLU A 203 -24.20 -14.15 -1.20
CA GLU A 203 -24.80 -14.04 -2.53
C GLU A 203 -23.81 -14.41 -3.66
N TYR A 204 -22.50 -14.51 -3.38
CA TYR A 204 -21.46 -14.82 -4.35
C TYR A 204 -21.01 -16.27 -4.31
N SER A 205 -20.75 -16.85 -5.48
CA SER A 205 -20.07 -18.14 -5.63
C SER A 205 -18.56 -17.94 -5.76
N TYR A 206 -17.78 -18.76 -5.05
CA TYR A 206 -16.33 -18.69 -5.03
C TYR A 206 -15.65 -19.88 -5.70
N GLU A 207 -16.41 -20.82 -6.26
CA GLU A 207 -15.88 -22.12 -6.73
C GLU A 207 -15.15 -22.01 -8.07
N ASN A 208 -15.68 -21.22 -9.00
CA ASN A 208 -15.23 -21.17 -10.40
C ASN A 208 -14.25 -20.01 -10.71
N ALA A 209 -13.84 -19.26 -9.70
CA ALA A 209 -12.91 -18.17 -9.91
C ALA A 209 -11.46 -18.65 -10.06
N LEU A 210 -10.69 -17.96 -10.86
CA LEU A 210 -9.29 -18.29 -11.10
C LEU A 210 -8.46 -18.11 -9.82
N ARG A 211 -7.82 -19.21 -9.36
CA ARG A 211 -6.87 -19.24 -8.25
C ARG A 211 -5.64 -19.99 -8.69
N LEU A 212 -4.54 -19.29 -8.88
CA LEU A 212 -3.29 -19.90 -9.30
C LEU A 212 -2.23 -19.76 -8.22
N ARG A 213 -1.54 -20.86 -7.94
CA ARG A 213 -0.30 -20.90 -7.17
C ARG A 213 0.84 -20.89 -8.16
N CYS A 214 1.50 -19.75 -8.32
CA CYS A 214 2.52 -19.61 -9.34
C CYS A 214 3.73 -20.52 -9.10
N ALA A 215 4.06 -20.82 -7.86
CA ALA A 215 5.09 -21.81 -7.50
C ALA A 215 4.84 -23.22 -8.06
N GLU A 216 3.59 -23.59 -8.37
CA GLU A 216 3.21 -24.89 -8.91
C GLU A 216 3.18 -24.94 -10.44
N LEU A 217 3.38 -23.78 -11.11
CA LEU A 217 3.38 -23.71 -12.57
C LEU A 217 4.69 -24.27 -13.12
N THR A 218 4.57 -25.31 -13.93
CA THR A 218 5.71 -25.88 -14.68
C THR A 218 5.83 -25.25 -16.08
N SER A 219 7.00 -25.35 -16.70
CA SER A 219 7.20 -24.88 -18.07
C SER A 219 6.22 -25.54 -19.05
N CYS A 220 5.88 -26.80 -18.82
CA CYS A 220 4.92 -27.56 -19.64
C CYS A 220 3.48 -27.03 -19.47
N SER A 221 3.05 -26.72 -18.23
CA SER A 221 1.73 -26.15 -17.98
C SER A 221 1.60 -24.73 -18.53
N LEU A 222 2.66 -23.93 -18.44
CA LEU A 222 2.70 -22.59 -19.00
C LEU A 222 2.70 -22.58 -20.53
N SER A 223 3.48 -23.45 -21.18
CA SER A 223 3.48 -23.56 -22.65
C SER A 223 2.11 -23.99 -23.19
N SER A 224 1.41 -24.87 -22.49
CA SER A 224 0.04 -25.27 -22.86
C SER A 224 -0.99 -24.14 -22.68
N LEU A 225 -0.81 -23.27 -21.67
CA LEU A 225 -1.72 -22.15 -21.38
C LEU A 225 -1.43 -20.90 -22.20
N THR A 226 -0.15 -20.64 -22.52
CA THR A 226 0.29 -19.40 -23.18
C THR A 226 0.70 -19.58 -24.62
N GLY A 227 0.94 -20.81 -25.06
CA GLY A 227 1.54 -21.12 -26.38
C GLY A 227 3.02 -20.76 -26.49
N ARG A 228 3.70 -20.47 -25.38
CA ARG A 228 5.13 -20.07 -25.33
C ARG A 228 5.99 -21.19 -24.76
N GLU A 229 7.13 -21.46 -25.38
CA GLU A 229 8.05 -22.53 -24.98
C GLU A 229 8.90 -22.19 -23.75
N SER A 230 9.01 -20.91 -23.37
CA SER A 230 9.81 -20.47 -22.23
C SER A 230 9.11 -19.39 -21.41
N ILE A 231 9.33 -19.41 -20.08
CA ILE A 231 8.96 -18.35 -19.18
C ILE A 231 9.95 -17.20 -19.42
N SER A 232 9.44 -16.03 -19.78
CA SER A 232 10.31 -14.86 -19.91
C SER A 232 10.75 -14.40 -18.50
N LEU A 233 12.04 -14.31 -18.29
CA LEU A 233 12.61 -13.45 -17.26
C LEU A 233 12.32 -11.99 -17.63
N PRO A 234 12.51 -11.02 -16.72
CA PRO A 234 12.42 -9.61 -17.10
C PRO A 234 13.31 -9.29 -18.29
N ASP A 235 12.80 -8.47 -19.21
CA ASP A 235 13.55 -8.06 -20.41
C ASP A 235 14.78 -7.23 -20.04
N ALA A 236 14.73 -6.50 -18.95
CA ALA A 236 15.84 -5.75 -18.37
C ALA A 236 15.68 -5.57 -16.86
N THR A 237 16.81 -5.35 -16.19
CA THR A 237 16.85 -4.93 -14.77
C THR A 237 17.57 -3.59 -14.68
N ILE A 238 16.94 -2.63 -13.98
CA ILE A 238 17.45 -1.26 -13.81
C ILE A 238 17.71 -1.02 -12.34
N TYR A 239 18.86 -0.42 -12.02
CA TYR A 239 19.27 0.01 -10.68
C TYR A 239 19.35 1.53 -10.62
N PRO A 240 18.29 2.23 -10.21
CA PRO A 240 18.24 3.69 -10.26
C PRO A 240 19.24 4.38 -9.34
N GLY A 241 19.54 3.76 -8.18
CA GLY A 241 20.33 4.39 -7.11
C GLY A 241 19.53 5.44 -6.32
N ASN A 242 20.20 6.14 -5.42
CA ASN A 242 19.62 7.23 -4.61
C ASN A 242 18.35 6.81 -3.85
N TYR A 243 18.38 5.67 -3.18
CA TYR A 243 17.26 5.15 -2.43
C TYR A 243 17.23 5.64 -0.97
N GLN A 244 16.04 5.88 -0.46
CA GLN A 244 15.77 5.97 0.98
C GLN A 244 14.63 5.03 1.35
N ASN A 245 14.81 4.31 2.46
CA ASN A 245 13.83 3.34 2.94
C ASN A 245 12.83 4.02 3.89
N THR A 246 11.57 4.08 3.50
CA THR A 246 10.50 4.67 4.32
C THR A 246 10.22 3.91 5.61
N ARG A 247 10.65 2.63 5.71
CA ARG A 247 10.60 1.86 6.97
C ARG A 247 11.60 2.36 7.99
N LEU A 248 12.70 2.99 7.52
CA LEU A 248 13.71 3.60 8.38
C LEU A 248 13.43 5.08 8.68
N GLY A 249 12.39 5.64 8.06
CA GLY A 249 12.00 7.02 8.16
C GLY A 249 12.66 7.94 7.12
N VAL A 250 11.93 8.96 6.70
CA VAL A 250 12.35 9.92 5.66
C VAL A 250 11.76 11.29 5.93
N MET A 251 12.43 12.33 5.44
CA MET A 251 11.80 13.65 5.26
C MET A 251 11.01 13.65 3.95
N ALA A 252 9.71 13.95 4.00
CA ALA A 252 8.81 13.84 2.86
C ALA A 252 9.26 14.66 1.63
N PRO A 253 9.73 15.92 1.74
CA PRO A 253 10.22 16.66 0.58
C PRO A 253 11.42 15.99 -0.09
N LYS A 254 12.33 15.42 0.71
CA LYS A 254 13.50 14.71 0.17
C LYS A 254 13.11 13.42 -0.53
N TYR A 255 12.18 12.68 0.05
CA TYR A 255 11.69 11.44 -0.57
C TYR A 255 10.93 11.72 -1.88
N GLN A 256 10.15 12.80 -1.95
CA GLN A 256 9.52 13.23 -3.21
C GLN A 256 10.56 13.59 -4.29
N GLU A 257 11.63 14.29 -3.92
CA GLU A 257 12.74 14.58 -4.85
C GLU A 257 13.35 13.27 -5.40
N LEU A 258 13.54 12.27 -4.54
CA LEU A 258 14.07 10.95 -4.96
C LEU A 258 13.09 10.20 -5.86
N CYS A 259 11.79 10.25 -5.58
CA CYS A 259 10.75 9.69 -6.47
C CYS A 259 10.73 10.39 -7.84
N GLN A 260 10.95 11.70 -7.87
CA GLN A 260 11.09 12.44 -9.13
C GLN A 260 12.33 12.01 -9.91
N GLN A 261 13.49 11.89 -9.25
CA GLN A 261 14.73 11.43 -9.89
C GLN A 261 14.58 10.01 -10.43
N LEU A 262 13.99 9.10 -9.64
CA LEU A 262 13.63 7.75 -10.08
C LEU A 262 12.79 7.79 -11.34
N SER A 263 11.71 8.58 -11.33
CA SER A 263 10.75 8.64 -12.44
C SER A 263 11.39 9.17 -13.73
N VAL A 264 12.18 10.24 -13.64
CA VAL A 264 12.93 10.80 -14.79
C VAL A 264 13.91 9.77 -15.36
N LYS A 265 14.64 9.06 -14.50
CA LYS A 265 15.60 8.05 -14.91
C LYS A 265 14.92 6.87 -15.62
N ILE A 266 13.88 6.31 -15.01
CA ILE A 266 13.13 5.19 -15.60
C ILE A 266 12.45 5.61 -16.90
N PHE A 267 11.86 6.79 -16.96
CA PHE A 267 11.25 7.34 -18.16
C PHE A 267 12.24 7.37 -19.34
N LYS A 268 13.46 7.80 -19.09
CA LYS A 268 14.53 7.88 -20.10
C LYS A 268 15.08 6.52 -20.47
N GLU A 269 15.42 5.68 -19.48
CA GLU A 269 16.09 4.39 -19.71
C GLU A 269 15.18 3.37 -20.41
N VAL A 270 13.89 3.41 -20.13
CA VAL A 270 12.89 2.54 -20.76
C VAL A 270 12.44 3.06 -22.13
N GLY A 271 12.71 4.34 -22.42
CA GLY A 271 12.26 4.99 -23.66
C GLY A 271 10.75 5.25 -23.67
N LEU A 272 10.16 5.61 -22.52
CA LEU A 272 8.71 5.76 -22.37
C LEU A 272 8.10 6.86 -23.25
N ALA A 273 8.90 7.82 -23.68
CA ALA A 273 8.46 8.85 -24.65
C ALA A 273 8.03 8.27 -26.02
N GLU A 274 8.56 7.11 -26.38
CA GLU A 274 8.24 6.42 -27.63
C GLU A 274 6.99 5.53 -27.53
N PHE A 275 6.51 5.29 -26.31
CA PHE A 275 5.25 4.57 -26.06
C PHE A 275 4.09 5.54 -26.17
N SER A 276 3.08 5.20 -26.94
CA SER A 276 1.91 6.04 -27.16
C SER A 276 0.64 5.19 -27.24
N GLY A 277 -0.38 5.54 -26.46
CA GLY A 277 -1.66 4.84 -26.40
C GLY A 277 -1.56 3.41 -25.87
N LYS A 278 -0.53 3.13 -25.06
CA LYS A 278 -0.25 1.81 -24.49
C LYS A 278 -0.81 1.66 -23.09
N ARG A 279 -1.07 0.41 -22.71
CA ARG A 279 -1.43 0.06 -21.32
C ARG A 279 -0.16 -0.23 -20.54
N VAL A 280 0.15 0.58 -19.56
CA VAL A 280 1.36 0.46 -18.71
C VAL A 280 0.92 0.13 -17.30
N LEU A 281 1.51 -0.92 -16.71
CA LEU A 281 1.36 -1.25 -15.30
C LEU A 281 2.65 -0.90 -14.55
N VAL A 282 2.55 -0.11 -13.50
CA VAL A 282 3.60 -0.01 -12.48
C VAL A 282 3.18 -0.89 -11.31
N LEU A 283 4.00 -1.88 -10.97
CA LEU A 283 3.71 -2.87 -9.94
C LEU A 283 4.71 -2.72 -8.79
N GLY A 284 4.21 -2.28 -7.63
CA GLY A 284 4.98 -2.21 -6.39
C GLY A 284 4.98 -3.53 -5.63
N THR A 285 5.98 -3.74 -4.77
CA THR A 285 6.06 -4.93 -3.94
C THR A 285 5.70 -4.62 -2.49
N GLU A 286 4.68 -5.29 -1.98
CA GLU A 286 4.17 -5.22 -0.59
C GLU A 286 4.02 -3.77 -0.07
N GLU A 287 4.94 -3.32 0.77
CA GLU A 287 4.90 -1.99 1.41
C GLU A 287 5.42 -0.86 0.50
N LEU A 288 6.13 -1.18 -0.59
CA LEU A 288 6.68 -0.18 -1.52
C LEU A 288 5.60 0.25 -2.53
N MET A 289 4.74 1.17 -2.12
CA MET A 289 3.60 1.62 -2.92
C MET A 289 3.77 3.06 -3.45
N TYR A 290 4.07 4.03 -2.57
CA TYR A 290 4.04 5.45 -2.95
C TYR A 290 4.96 5.78 -4.13
N ALA A 291 6.19 5.27 -4.14
CA ALA A 291 7.13 5.50 -5.25
C ALA A 291 6.62 4.96 -6.58
N GLY A 292 5.91 3.80 -6.56
CA GLY A 292 5.28 3.23 -7.74
C GLY A 292 4.09 4.06 -8.24
N ILE A 293 3.26 4.56 -7.32
CA ILE A 293 2.16 5.49 -7.65
C ILE A 293 2.72 6.79 -8.25
N TYR A 294 3.80 7.33 -7.66
CA TYR A 294 4.46 8.53 -8.14
C TYR A 294 5.04 8.34 -9.56
N LEU A 295 5.75 7.23 -9.80
CA LEU A 295 6.26 6.86 -11.13
C LEU A 295 5.11 6.71 -12.14
N GLY A 296 4.03 6.03 -11.77
CA GLY A 296 2.85 5.89 -12.63
C GLY A 296 2.23 7.23 -12.99
N ASN A 297 2.05 8.13 -12.02
CA ASN A 297 1.54 9.48 -12.27
C ASN A 297 2.51 10.32 -13.14
N TYR A 298 3.81 10.13 -12.96
CA TYR A 298 4.80 10.78 -13.84
C TYR A 298 4.62 10.33 -15.30
N ILE A 299 4.39 9.04 -15.54
CA ILE A 299 4.14 8.49 -16.88
C ILE A 299 2.82 9.07 -17.45
N GLU A 300 1.74 9.11 -16.67
CA GLU A 300 0.45 9.73 -17.09
C GLU A 300 0.64 11.17 -17.55
N ASN A 301 1.42 11.97 -16.82
CA ASN A 301 1.60 13.41 -17.11
C ASN A 301 2.55 13.69 -18.29
N HIS A 302 3.36 12.71 -18.72
CA HIS A 302 4.37 12.91 -19.77
C HIS A 302 4.13 12.07 -21.01
N THR A 303 3.05 11.28 -21.05
CA THR A 303 2.66 10.45 -22.18
C THR A 303 1.14 10.43 -22.33
N ASN A 304 0.64 9.86 -23.42
CA ASN A 304 -0.78 9.53 -23.60
C ASN A 304 -1.08 8.05 -23.33
N ASN A 305 -0.27 7.38 -22.49
CA ASN A 305 -0.48 5.98 -22.11
C ASN A 305 -1.58 5.85 -21.04
N HIS A 306 -2.25 4.72 -21.05
CA HIS A 306 -3.17 4.32 -20.00
C HIS A 306 -2.37 3.63 -18.89
N THR A 307 -2.04 4.38 -17.86
CA THR A 307 -1.17 3.92 -16.78
C THR A 307 -1.99 3.44 -15.58
N PHE A 308 -1.56 2.33 -15.03
CA PHE A 308 -2.14 1.71 -13.83
C PHE A 308 -1.04 1.47 -12.80
N PHE A 309 -1.41 1.56 -11.53
CA PHE A 309 -0.60 1.11 -10.41
C PHE A 309 -1.28 -0.09 -9.74
N HIS A 310 -0.48 -1.08 -9.35
CA HIS A 310 -0.91 -2.19 -8.51
C HIS A 310 0.22 -2.59 -7.56
N ALA A 311 -0.12 -3.29 -6.46
CA ALA A 311 0.88 -3.81 -5.53
C ALA A 311 0.59 -5.26 -5.14
N THR A 312 1.63 -6.04 -4.88
CA THR A 312 1.46 -7.33 -4.20
C THR A 312 0.98 -7.11 -2.77
N THR A 313 0.22 -8.05 -2.21
CA THR A 313 -0.37 -7.94 -0.88
C THR A 313 -0.27 -9.26 -0.11
N ARG A 314 -0.22 -9.16 1.23
CA ARG A 314 -0.27 -10.33 2.14
C ARG A 314 -1.70 -10.75 2.47
N SER A 315 -2.71 -10.02 2.00
CA SER A 315 -4.12 -10.29 2.30
C SER A 315 -4.69 -11.43 1.46
N PRO A 316 -5.02 -12.59 2.02
CA PRO A 316 -5.66 -13.70 1.29
C PRO A 316 -7.15 -13.41 1.13
N ILE A 317 -7.58 -13.13 -0.09
CA ILE A 317 -8.96 -12.81 -0.44
C ILE A 317 -9.46 -13.89 -1.42
N LEU A 318 -10.69 -14.34 -1.24
CA LEU A 318 -11.33 -15.25 -2.18
C LEU A 318 -11.82 -14.48 -3.40
N PRO A 319 -11.43 -14.87 -4.61
CA PRO A 319 -12.00 -14.31 -5.83
C PRO A 319 -13.35 -14.95 -6.15
N SER A 320 -14.18 -14.24 -6.90
CA SER A 320 -15.42 -14.76 -7.49
C SER A 320 -15.48 -14.44 -9.00
N SER A 321 -16.10 -15.31 -9.79
CA SER A 321 -16.30 -15.07 -11.23
C SER A 321 -17.47 -14.15 -11.55
N GLU A 322 -18.25 -13.76 -10.54
CA GLU A 322 -19.44 -12.93 -10.72
C GLU A 322 -19.08 -11.46 -10.97
N GLU A 323 -19.70 -10.86 -11.97
CA GLU A 323 -19.33 -9.53 -12.50
C GLU A 323 -19.36 -8.40 -11.45
N THR A 324 -20.30 -8.48 -10.51
CA THR A 324 -20.47 -7.47 -9.45
C THR A 324 -19.47 -7.62 -8.30
N TYR A 325 -18.71 -8.72 -8.26
CA TYR A 325 -17.71 -8.95 -7.24
C TYR A 325 -16.38 -8.26 -7.61
N PRO A 326 -15.65 -7.64 -6.66
CA PRO A 326 -14.51 -6.81 -7.03
C PRO A 326 -13.25 -7.57 -7.47
N LEU A 327 -13.10 -8.83 -7.07
CA LEU A 327 -11.86 -9.61 -7.29
C LEU A 327 -12.16 -10.91 -8.02
N HIS A 328 -11.76 -11.01 -9.29
CA HIS A 328 -12.11 -12.15 -10.17
C HIS A 328 -11.00 -13.18 -10.30
N LYS A 329 -9.74 -12.77 -10.12
CA LYS A 329 -8.55 -13.59 -10.33
C LYS A 329 -7.58 -13.41 -9.19
N ARG A 330 -6.96 -14.48 -8.73
CA ARG A 330 -5.93 -14.47 -7.69
C ARG A 330 -4.69 -15.24 -8.12
N TYR A 331 -3.53 -14.62 -7.96
CA TYR A 331 -2.20 -15.20 -8.17
C TYR A 331 -1.49 -15.23 -6.82
N GLN A 332 -1.14 -16.41 -6.37
CA GLN A 332 -0.36 -16.63 -5.17
C GLN A 332 1.11 -16.69 -5.54
N LEU A 333 1.93 -15.88 -4.89
CA LEU A 333 3.34 -15.64 -5.16
C LEU A 333 4.15 -15.79 -3.87
N THR A 334 5.43 -16.10 -4.01
CA THR A 334 6.41 -15.92 -2.94
C THR A 334 6.68 -14.43 -2.72
N SER A 335 6.88 -14.02 -1.46
CA SER A 335 7.25 -12.65 -1.12
C SER A 335 8.60 -12.23 -1.72
N PHE A 336 8.72 -10.98 -2.14
CA PHE A 336 10.00 -10.40 -2.56
C PHE A 336 10.97 -10.19 -1.39
N TYR A 337 10.47 -10.15 -0.14
CA TYR A 337 11.25 -9.84 1.06
C TYR A 337 11.57 -11.07 1.89
N GLU A 338 10.69 -12.04 1.94
CA GLU A 338 10.83 -13.22 2.79
C GLU A 338 10.43 -14.51 2.05
N GLN A 339 11.34 -15.46 1.97
CA GLN A 339 11.20 -16.67 1.15
C GLN A 339 10.01 -17.56 1.54
N ASN A 340 9.67 -17.60 2.84
CA ASN A 340 8.58 -18.44 3.36
C ASN A 340 7.25 -17.68 3.49
N ARG A 341 7.20 -16.41 3.08
CA ARG A 341 5.99 -15.60 3.11
C ARG A 341 5.24 -15.70 1.79
N THR A 342 3.95 -15.92 1.89
CA THR A 342 3.04 -15.86 0.74
C THR A 342 2.53 -14.43 0.53
N THR A 343 2.51 -14.01 -0.73
CA THR A 343 1.84 -12.80 -1.18
C THR A 343 0.86 -13.10 -2.29
N TYR A 344 0.01 -12.16 -2.59
CA TYR A 344 -1.04 -12.30 -3.60
C TYR A 344 -1.05 -11.10 -4.54
N LEU A 345 -1.48 -11.35 -5.76
CA LEU A 345 -1.81 -10.33 -6.73
C LEU A 345 -3.19 -10.66 -7.32
N TYR A 346 -3.99 -9.63 -7.56
CA TYR A 346 -5.37 -9.81 -8.02
C TYR A 346 -5.61 -9.13 -9.35
N ASN A 347 -6.61 -9.59 -10.08
CA ASN A 347 -7.15 -8.93 -11.27
C ASN A 347 -6.11 -8.47 -12.31
N LEU A 348 -5.05 -9.28 -12.52
CA LEU A 348 -4.14 -9.02 -13.64
C LEU A 348 -4.90 -9.03 -14.97
N ASP A 349 -4.51 -8.11 -15.82
CA ASP A 349 -5.02 -7.92 -17.17
C ASP A 349 -3.85 -7.86 -18.17
N THR A 350 -4.14 -7.65 -19.44
CA THR A 350 -3.14 -7.47 -20.49
C THR A 350 -2.54 -6.06 -20.42
N TYR A 351 -1.20 -6.00 -20.37
CA TYR A 351 -0.43 -4.74 -20.41
C TYR A 351 0.66 -4.83 -21.49
N ASP A 352 0.88 -3.72 -22.19
CA ASP A 352 1.95 -3.62 -23.18
C ASP A 352 3.33 -3.54 -22.52
N LEU A 353 3.40 -2.95 -21.32
CA LEU A 353 4.59 -2.79 -20.51
C LEU A 353 4.26 -2.93 -19.02
N VAL A 354 5.08 -3.70 -18.31
CA VAL A 354 5.01 -3.82 -16.85
C VAL A 354 6.35 -3.37 -16.25
N LEU A 355 6.28 -2.40 -15.34
CA LEU A 355 7.40 -1.90 -14.56
C LEU A 355 7.28 -2.44 -13.14
N VAL A 356 8.07 -3.45 -12.78
CA VAL A 356 8.08 -4.04 -11.45
C VAL A 356 9.08 -3.30 -10.57
N LEU A 357 8.60 -2.56 -9.59
CA LEU A 357 9.40 -1.77 -8.66
C LEU A 357 9.52 -2.48 -7.31
N THR A 358 10.73 -2.78 -6.90
CA THR A 358 11.06 -3.38 -5.59
C THR A 358 12.24 -2.70 -4.93
N ASP A 359 12.26 -2.67 -3.60
CA ASP A 359 13.40 -2.25 -2.78
C ASP A 359 14.08 -3.43 -2.05
N SER A 360 13.71 -4.64 -2.46
CA SER A 360 14.32 -5.89 -1.96
C SER A 360 15.58 -6.27 -2.77
N THR A 361 16.45 -7.05 -2.15
CA THR A 361 17.61 -7.70 -2.80
C THR A 361 17.20 -8.87 -3.68
N SER A 362 16.24 -8.71 -4.55
CA SER A 362 15.79 -9.70 -5.53
C SER A 362 15.66 -11.14 -5.02
N ASN A 363 14.47 -11.52 -4.61
CA ASN A 363 14.07 -12.93 -4.59
C ASN A 363 13.80 -13.34 -6.06
N THR A 364 14.75 -14.04 -6.67
CA THR A 364 14.63 -14.51 -8.07
C THR A 364 13.41 -15.39 -8.28
N THR A 365 13.05 -16.19 -7.29
CA THR A 365 11.84 -17.03 -7.29
C THR A 365 10.58 -16.17 -7.38
N ALA A 366 10.46 -15.16 -6.52
CA ALA A 366 9.31 -14.24 -6.54
C ALA A 366 9.15 -13.53 -7.89
N MET A 367 10.27 -13.06 -8.46
CA MET A 367 10.24 -12.41 -9.77
C MET A 367 9.86 -13.40 -10.89
N GLN A 368 10.35 -14.63 -10.84
CA GLN A 368 10.01 -15.67 -11.79
C GLN A 368 8.52 -16.02 -11.74
N GLU A 369 7.97 -16.23 -10.54
CA GLU A 369 6.54 -16.48 -10.33
C GLU A 369 5.67 -15.33 -10.82
N LEU A 370 6.10 -14.08 -10.60
CA LEU A 370 5.41 -12.90 -11.10
C LEU A 370 5.44 -12.86 -12.64
N CYS A 371 6.58 -13.14 -13.27
CA CYS A 371 6.68 -13.23 -14.74
C CYS A 371 5.75 -14.31 -15.30
N GLN A 372 5.60 -15.44 -14.61
CA GLN A 372 4.65 -16.49 -14.99
C GLN A 372 3.20 -15.99 -14.95
N ALA A 373 2.81 -15.31 -13.87
CA ALA A 373 1.48 -14.72 -13.75
C ALA A 373 1.19 -13.69 -14.85
N LEU A 374 2.16 -12.83 -15.16
CA LEU A 374 2.07 -11.82 -16.21
C LEU A 374 2.01 -12.44 -17.61
N ALA A 375 2.75 -13.51 -17.85
CA ALA A 375 2.74 -14.23 -19.14
C ALA A 375 1.36 -14.81 -19.47
N LEU A 376 0.59 -15.26 -18.47
CA LEU A 376 -0.78 -15.73 -18.66
C LEU A 376 -1.73 -14.65 -19.20
N HIS A 377 -1.34 -13.38 -19.05
CA HIS A 377 -2.07 -12.21 -19.56
C HIS A 377 -1.41 -11.56 -20.77
N HIS A 378 -0.52 -12.29 -21.47
CA HIS A 378 0.17 -11.79 -22.65
C HIS A 378 0.95 -10.48 -22.43
N CYS A 379 1.38 -10.21 -21.20
CA CYS A 379 2.27 -9.09 -20.93
C CYS A 379 3.66 -9.38 -21.56
N ASN A 380 4.03 -8.59 -22.56
CA ASN A 380 5.13 -8.93 -23.46
C ASN A 380 6.45 -8.23 -23.10
N LYS A 381 6.39 -7.14 -22.33
CA LYS A 381 7.58 -6.39 -21.92
C LYS A 381 7.53 -6.15 -20.41
N ILE A 382 8.52 -6.69 -19.70
CA ILE A 382 8.63 -6.62 -18.24
C ILE A 382 9.99 -6.03 -17.89
N ILE A 383 10.00 -4.91 -17.19
CA ILE A 383 11.22 -4.25 -16.69
C ILE A 383 11.24 -4.37 -15.17
N HIS A 384 12.31 -4.94 -14.63
CA HIS A 384 12.53 -5.04 -13.19
C HIS A 384 13.35 -3.84 -12.71
N ILE A 385 12.81 -3.06 -11.78
CA ILE A 385 13.43 -1.89 -11.20
C ILE A 385 13.74 -2.21 -9.74
N ILE A 386 15.02 -2.33 -9.43
CA ILE A 386 15.51 -2.56 -8.06
C ILE A 386 16.02 -1.23 -7.54
N TRP A 387 15.16 -0.54 -6.77
CA TRP A 387 15.46 0.75 -6.18
C TRP A 387 15.95 0.57 -4.75
N ARG A 388 17.26 0.63 -4.61
CA ARG A 388 17.96 0.32 -3.37
C ARG A 388 19.26 1.10 -3.23
#